data_f02461431426ed4b72ead13092520bbb
#
_entry.id   f02461431426ed4b72ead13092520bbb
#
_cell.length_a   1.000
_cell.length_b   1.000
_cell.length_c   1.000
_cell.angle_alpha   90.00
_cell.angle_beta   90.00
_cell.angle_gamma   90.00
#
_symmetry.space_group_name_H-M   'P 1'
#
loop_
_entity.id
_entity.type
_entity.pdbx_description
1 polymer ?
#
loop_
_entity_poly.entity_id
_entity_poly.type
_entity_poly.pdbx_seq_one_letter_code
_entity_poly.pdbx_strand_id
1 'polypeptide(L)'
;RVMTGERSFIRENTNRILIKEFLIKKIEGAGFGGMNIQRTPMGTRINIVVERPGIVIGKGGSKVKELTKQIKEKFNVENPQIEIEEAGAKASLNAKIMAEKLAAALSRGWHFRRAGHSTVRRIMGAGAKGCQVIIAGKLTGSRHRTEKFTEGHVKYCGETAREVMDEGYSVAKLKAGVLGVKVRIMKPDSKLPDEIKIKIPEKETKDKEKKEETKEKETKKTEKKTDIKLLREIQGIGPSVVKKKKKAGIKSLEEIYEMDVDD
;
A
#
# COMPACT_ATOMS: atom_id res chain seq x y z
N ARG A 1 -44.93 1.21 -22.26
CA ARG A 1 -44.11 0.19 -22.98
C ARG A 1 -43.12 -0.36 -21.97
N VAL A 2 -43.30 -1.61 -21.53
CA VAL A 2 -42.39 -2.29 -20.64
C VAL A 2 -41.02 -2.37 -21.32
N MET A 3 -39.99 -1.80 -20.68
CA MET A 3 -38.62 -1.89 -21.21
C MET A 3 -38.09 -3.31 -21.02
N THR A 4 -37.53 -3.86 -22.07
CA THR A 4 -36.81 -5.16 -21.96
C THR A 4 -35.65 -5.01 -20.97
N GLY A 5 -35.33 -6.08 -20.20
CA GLY A 5 -34.28 -6.04 -19.16
C GLY A 5 -32.93 -5.53 -19.65
N GLU A 6 -32.56 -5.88 -20.88
CA GLU A 6 -31.32 -5.41 -21.52
C GLU A 6 -31.25 -3.89 -21.68
N ARG A 7 -32.35 -3.27 -22.16
CA ARG A 7 -32.42 -1.81 -22.32
C ARG A 7 -32.40 -1.08 -20.99
N SER A 8 -33.03 -1.66 -19.96
CA SER A 8 -32.98 -1.11 -18.60
C SER A 8 -31.55 -1.12 -18.07
N PHE A 9 -30.83 -2.21 -18.24
CA PHE A 9 -29.43 -2.35 -17.83
C PHE A 9 -28.48 -1.36 -18.53
N ILE A 10 -28.61 -1.23 -19.86
CA ILE A 10 -27.83 -0.27 -20.64
C ILE A 10 -28.11 1.16 -20.17
N ARG A 11 -29.37 1.52 -19.97
CA ARG A 11 -29.74 2.86 -19.49
C ARG A 11 -29.18 3.16 -18.12
N GLU A 12 -29.21 2.18 -17.21
CA GLU A 12 -28.66 2.33 -15.87
C GLU A 12 -27.13 2.54 -15.90
N ASN A 13 -26.41 1.75 -16.68
CA ASN A 13 -24.96 1.93 -16.84
C ASN A 13 -24.60 3.26 -17.50
N THR A 14 -25.37 3.70 -18.50
CA THR A 14 -25.18 5.02 -19.12
C THR A 14 -25.38 6.13 -18.08
N ASN A 15 -26.42 6.06 -17.27
CA ASN A 15 -26.66 7.02 -16.20
C ASN A 15 -25.53 7.04 -15.17
N ARG A 16 -24.97 5.88 -14.79
CA ARG A 16 -23.81 5.81 -13.89
C ARG A 16 -22.60 6.56 -14.45
N ILE A 17 -22.32 6.40 -15.74
CA ILE A 17 -21.21 7.09 -16.40
C ILE A 17 -21.45 8.60 -16.45
N LEU A 18 -22.65 9.03 -16.80
CA LEU A 18 -23.01 10.46 -16.87
C LEU A 18 -22.95 11.14 -15.49
N ILE A 19 -23.43 10.48 -14.45
CA ILE A 19 -23.33 10.96 -13.06
C ILE A 19 -21.86 11.11 -12.66
N LYS A 20 -21.02 10.11 -13.00
CA LYS A 20 -19.58 10.16 -12.73
C LYS A 20 -18.91 11.35 -13.41
N GLU A 21 -19.16 11.58 -14.71
CA GLU A 21 -18.61 12.74 -15.43
C GLU A 21 -19.07 14.06 -14.83
N PHE A 22 -20.35 14.16 -14.50
CA PHE A 22 -20.90 15.35 -13.86
C PHE A 22 -20.22 15.65 -12.53
N LEU A 23 -20.04 14.62 -11.68
CA LEU A 23 -19.37 14.76 -10.39
C LEU A 23 -17.89 15.14 -10.53
N ILE A 24 -17.16 14.51 -11.45
CA ILE A 24 -15.75 14.87 -11.72
C ILE A 24 -15.63 16.37 -12.07
N LYS A 25 -16.50 16.88 -12.94
CA LYS A 25 -16.50 18.30 -13.32
C LYS A 25 -16.84 19.24 -12.16
N LYS A 26 -17.74 18.82 -11.27
CA LYS A 26 -18.19 19.67 -10.13
C LYS A 26 -17.25 19.61 -8.92
N ILE A 27 -16.50 18.51 -8.76
CA ILE A 27 -15.60 18.25 -7.63
C ILE A 27 -14.14 18.57 -8.00
N GLU A 28 -13.92 19.32 -9.08
CA GLU A 28 -12.58 19.70 -9.54
C GLU A 28 -11.77 20.34 -8.38
N GLY A 29 -10.54 19.85 -8.17
CA GLY A 29 -9.65 20.30 -7.10
C GLY A 29 -9.80 19.61 -5.73
N ALA A 30 -10.82 18.77 -5.53
CA ALA A 30 -10.96 17.98 -4.29
C ALA A 30 -10.17 16.67 -4.28
N GLY A 31 -9.58 16.25 -5.42
CA GLY A 31 -8.88 14.99 -5.57
C GLY A 31 -9.84 13.82 -5.68
N PHE A 32 -10.47 13.65 -6.85
CA PHE A 32 -11.42 12.57 -7.08
C PHE A 32 -10.72 11.20 -7.20
N GLY A 33 -10.97 10.30 -6.24
CA GLY A 33 -10.37 8.96 -6.21
C GLY A 33 -11.21 7.88 -6.87
N GLY A 34 -12.52 8.00 -6.79
CA GLY A 34 -13.45 7.01 -7.32
C GLY A 34 -14.88 7.26 -6.89
N MET A 35 -15.80 6.53 -7.50
CA MET A 35 -17.21 6.58 -7.17
C MET A 35 -17.81 5.18 -7.27
N ASN A 36 -18.68 4.86 -6.34
CA ASN A 36 -19.53 3.67 -6.37
C ASN A 36 -20.99 4.08 -6.24
N ILE A 37 -21.85 3.52 -7.06
CA ILE A 37 -23.29 3.77 -7.04
C ILE A 37 -23.97 2.46 -6.70
N GLN A 38 -24.74 2.46 -5.62
CA GLN A 38 -25.53 1.33 -5.16
C GLN A 38 -27.00 1.72 -5.14
N ARG A 39 -27.84 0.92 -5.78
CA ARG A 39 -29.28 1.08 -5.74
C ARG A 39 -29.82 0.27 -4.57
N THR A 40 -30.49 0.93 -3.65
CA THR A 40 -31.16 0.33 -2.49
C THR A 40 -32.67 0.54 -2.59
N PRO A 41 -33.50 -0.26 -1.92
CA PRO A 41 -34.96 -0.07 -1.91
C PRO A 41 -35.38 1.30 -1.39
N MET A 42 -34.55 1.96 -0.57
CA MET A 42 -34.81 3.30 -0.02
C MET A 42 -34.38 4.45 -0.92
N GLY A 43 -33.59 4.17 -1.96
CA GLY A 43 -33.03 5.18 -2.86
C GLY A 43 -31.68 4.78 -3.43
N THR A 44 -31.02 5.71 -4.07
CA THR A 44 -29.69 5.48 -4.69
C THR A 44 -28.59 6.09 -3.82
N ARG A 45 -27.69 5.23 -3.30
CA ARG A 45 -26.52 5.65 -2.53
C ARG A 45 -25.34 5.86 -3.47
N ILE A 46 -24.71 7.01 -3.40
CA ILE A 46 -23.54 7.41 -4.20
C ILE A 46 -22.36 7.64 -3.26
N ASN A 47 -21.45 6.67 -3.18
CA ASN A 47 -20.23 6.80 -2.38
C ASN A 47 -19.13 7.41 -3.24
N ILE A 48 -18.54 8.51 -2.77
CA ILE A 48 -17.48 9.25 -3.47
C ILE A 48 -16.24 9.23 -2.59
N VAL A 49 -15.14 8.67 -3.12
CA VAL A 49 -13.83 8.71 -2.46
C VAL A 49 -13.10 9.97 -2.92
N VAL A 50 -12.72 10.83 -1.98
CA VAL A 50 -12.00 12.07 -2.26
C VAL A 50 -10.84 12.26 -1.30
N GLU A 51 -9.85 13.07 -1.72
CA GLU A 51 -8.74 13.43 -0.83
C GLU A 51 -9.14 14.52 0.18
N ARG A 52 -9.94 15.52 -0.27
CA ARG A 52 -10.33 16.69 0.54
C ARG A 52 -11.82 16.77 0.67
N PRO A 53 -12.42 16.09 1.63
CA PRO A 53 -13.87 16.05 1.80
C PRO A 53 -14.49 17.43 2.04
N GLY A 54 -13.79 18.32 2.73
CA GLY A 54 -14.28 19.68 3.05
C GLY A 54 -14.64 20.53 1.82
N ILE A 55 -13.96 20.33 0.68
CA ILE A 55 -14.25 21.07 -0.56
C ILE A 55 -15.57 20.61 -1.17
N VAL A 56 -15.90 19.32 -1.04
CA VAL A 56 -17.12 18.72 -1.56
C VAL A 56 -18.31 18.98 -0.64
N ILE A 57 -18.11 18.88 0.66
CA ILE A 57 -19.14 19.13 1.67
C ILE A 57 -19.58 20.60 1.64
N GLY A 58 -18.59 21.53 1.58
CA GLY A 58 -18.83 22.97 1.64
C GLY A 58 -19.29 23.45 3.02
N LYS A 59 -19.60 24.73 3.14
CA LYS A 59 -20.05 25.34 4.41
C LYS A 59 -21.40 24.75 4.82
N GLY A 60 -21.43 24.08 5.98
CA GLY A 60 -22.68 23.50 6.52
C GLY A 60 -23.37 22.47 5.61
N GLY A 61 -22.63 21.80 4.70
CA GLY A 61 -23.18 20.81 3.78
C GLY A 61 -23.95 21.41 2.59
N SER A 62 -23.84 22.71 2.33
CA SER A 62 -24.56 23.39 1.24
C SER A 62 -24.27 22.81 -0.13
N LYS A 63 -22.99 22.52 -0.44
CA LYS A 63 -22.60 21.96 -1.75
C LYS A 63 -23.13 20.55 -1.96
N VAL A 64 -23.09 19.69 -0.93
CA VAL A 64 -23.64 18.33 -1.05
C VAL A 64 -25.14 18.38 -1.31
N LYS A 65 -25.88 19.23 -0.59
CA LYS A 65 -27.32 19.42 -0.81
C LYS A 65 -27.64 19.91 -2.24
N GLU A 66 -26.84 20.85 -2.75
CA GLU A 66 -26.95 21.34 -4.11
C GLU A 66 -26.66 20.25 -5.14
N LEU A 67 -25.57 19.49 -4.96
CA LEU A 67 -25.22 18.35 -5.82
C LEU A 67 -26.31 17.29 -5.84
N THR A 68 -26.86 16.94 -4.66
CA THR A 68 -27.96 15.98 -4.53
C THR A 68 -29.20 16.45 -5.31
N LYS A 69 -29.55 17.74 -5.20
CA LYS A 69 -30.66 18.34 -5.95
C LYS A 69 -30.41 18.29 -7.45
N GLN A 70 -29.21 18.72 -7.92
CA GLN A 70 -28.83 18.69 -9.33
C GLN A 70 -28.83 17.27 -9.91
N ILE A 71 -28.40 16.26 -9.16
CA ILE A 71 -28.42 14.85 -9.60
C ILE A 71 -29.86 14.36 -9.74
N LYS A 72 -30.74 14.68 -8.80
CA LYS A 72 -32.14 14.31 -8.86
C LYS A 72 -32.83 14.91 -10.09
N GLU A 73 -32.60 16.20 -10.36
CA GLU A 73 -33.23 16.92 -11.48
C GLU A 73 -32.70 16.48 -12.85
N LYS A 74 -31.38 16.27 -12.99
CA LYS A 74 -30.76 15.98 -14.29
C LYS A 74 -30.84 14.51 -14.70
N PHE A 75 -30.72 13.61 -13.77
CA PHE A 75 -30.60 12.17 -14.05
C PHE A 75 -31.83 11.36 -13.62
N ASN A 76 -32.87 12.02 -13.10
CA ASN A 76 -34.10 11.37 -12.62
C ASN A 76 -33.81 10.19 -11.68
N VAL A 77 -32.85 10.38 -10.75
CA VAL A 77 -32.48 9.37 -9.77
C VAL A 77 -33.43 9.47 -8.56
N GLU A 78 -33.96 8.33 -8.12
CA GLU A 78 -34.83 8.27 -6.95
C GLU A 78 -34.00 8.44 -5.67
N ASN A 79 -34.37 9.42 -4.84
CA ASN A 79 -33.78 9.71 -3.53
C ASN A 79 -32.24 9.53 -3.47
N PRO A 80 -31.46 10.34 -4.25
CA PRO A 80 -30.00 10.23 -4.23
C PRO A 80 -29.43 10.65 -2.87
N GLN A 81 -28.61 9.80 -2.29
CA GLN A 81 -27.85 10.05 -1.07
C GLN A 81 -26.38 10.05 -1.41
N ILE A 82 -25.66 11.14 -1.12
CA ILE A 82 -24.23 11.27 -1.38
C ILE A 82 -23.49 11.04 -0.09
N GLU A 83 -22.65 10.00 -0.06
CA GLU A 83 -21.72 9.72 1.03
C GLU A 83 -20.31 10.06 0.55
N ILE A 84 -19.53 10.70 1.42
CA ILE A 84 -18.19 11.16 1.10
C ILE A 84 -17.22 10.42 2.01
N GLU A 85 -16.34 9.63 1.41
CA GLU A 85 -15.27 8.91 2.08
C GLU A 85 -13.95 9.63 1.86
N GLU A 86 -13.16 9.81 2.90
CA GLU A 86 -11.81 10.33 2.79
C GLU A 86 -10.83 9.23 2.39
N ALA A 87 -10.02 9.48 1.37
CA ALA A 87 -8.99 8.54 0.92
C ALA A 87 -7.85 8.38 1.95
N GLY A 88 -7.65 9.35 2.86
CA GLY A 88 -6.66 9.32 3.93
C GLY A 88 -5.25 8.94 3.47
N ALA A 89 -4.61 8.02 4.20
CA ALA A 89 -3.27 7.51 3.87
C ALA A 89 -3.20 6.79 2.51
N LYS A 90 -4.32 6.20 2.06
CA LYS A 90 -4.41 5.50 0.76
C LYS A 90 -4.51 6.46 -0.44
N ALA A 91 -4.63 7.77 -0.22
CA ALA A 91 -4.68 8.77 -1.30
C ALA A 91 -3.47 8.70 -2.24
N SER A 92 -2.28 8.43 -1.70
CA SER A 92 -1.05 8.28 -2.50
C SER A 92 -0.98 6.98 -3.31
N LEU A 93 -1.78 5.97 -2.97
CA LEU A 93 -1.91 4.71 -3.71
C LEU A 93 -3.04 4.74 -4.75
N ASN A 94 -3.81 5.82 -4.80
CA ASN A 94 -4.88 6.00 -5.79
C ASN A 94 -4.35 6.76 -7.00
N ALA A 95 -4.32 6.09 -8.16
CA ALA A 95 -3.75 6.65 -9.38
C ALA A 95 -4.49 7.91 -9.89
N LYS A 96 -5.81 8.00 -9.69
CA LYS A 96 -6.62 9.14 -10.14
C LYS A 96 -6.31 10.40 -9.34
N ILE A 97 -6.24 10.27 -8.00
CA ILE A 97 -5.87 11.37 -7.10
C ILE A 97 -4.46 11.86 -7.42
N MET A 98 -3.51 10.94 -7.62
CA MET A 98 -2.14 11.30 -7.94
C MET A 98 -1.99 11.95 -9.31
N ALA A 99 -2.77 11.53 -10.30
CA ALA A 99 -2.80 12.16 -11.61
C ALA A 99 -3.34 13.60 -11.52
N GLU A 100 -4.41 13.85 -10.77
CA GLU A 100 -4.97 15.18 -10.55
C GLU A 100 -3.99 16.09 -9.81
N LYS A 101 -3.33 15.61 -8.76
CA LYS A 101 -2.28 16.34 -8.04
C LYS A 101 -1.12 16.74 -8.94
N LEU A 102 -0.67 15.82 -9.77
CA LEU A 102 0.43 16.06 -10.71
C LEU A 102 0.01 17.10 -11.76
N ALA A 103 -1.19 16.98 -12.31
CA ALA A 103 -1.74 17.96 -13.26
C ALA A 103 -1.86 19.34 -12.63
N ALA A 104 -2.34 19.44 -11.40
CA ALA A 104 -2.41 20.70 -10.65
C ALA A 104 -1.02 21.30 -10.34
N ALA A 105 -0.01 20.47 -10.06
CA ALA A 105 1.36 20.94 -9.87
C ALA A 105 1.96 21.51 -11.17
N LEU A 106 1.75 20.83 -12.30
CA LEU A 106 2.18 21.29 -13.61
C LEU A 106 1.47 22.61 -14.01
N SER A 107 0.17 22.71 -13.77
CA SER A 107 -0.60 23.94 -14.04
C SER A 107 -0.12 25.14 -13.21
N ARG A 108 0.44 24.91 -12.02
CA ARG A 108 1.09 25.93 -11.18
C ARG A 108 2.51 26.29 -11.61
N GLY A 109 3.04 25.69 -12.69
CA GLY A 109 4.34 26.00 -13.26
C GLY A 109 5.49 25.14 -12.73
N TRP A 110 5.25 24.02 -12.08
CA TRP A 110 6.32 23.12 -11.72
C TRP A 110 6.98 22.50 -12.94
N HIS A 111 8.31 22.44 -12.93
CA HIS A 111 9.04 21.77 -13.98
C HIS A 111 8.70 20.28 -14.02
N PHE A 112 8.43 19.73 -15.20
CA PHE A 112 7.91 18.37 -15.38
C PHE A 112 8.79 17.27 -14.77
N ARG A 113 10.14 17.40 -14.82
CA ARG A 113 11.05 16.43 -14.20
C ARG A 113 10.89 16.42 -12.67
N ARG A 114 10.89 17.60 -12.05
CA ARG A 114 10.72 17.73 -10.61
C ARG A 114 9.35 17.20 -10.17
N ALA A 115 8.31 17.54 -10.90
CA ALA A 115 6.95 17.07 -10.62
C ALA A 115 6.83 15.56 -10.77
N GLY A 116 7.39 14.98 -11.85
CA GLY A 116 7.39 13.53 -12.11
C GLY A 116 8.11 12.75 -11.02
N HIS A 117 9.36 13.07 -10.73
CA HIS A 117 10.12 12.38 -9.67
C HIS A 117 9.53 12.57 -8.28
N SER A 118 9.00 13.75 -7.96
CA SER A 118 8.33 13.98 -6.67
C SER A 118 7.09 13.11 -6.50
N THR A 119 6.31 12.94 -7.58
CA THR A 119 5.12 12.07 -7.58
C THR A 119 5.50 10.61 -7.43
N VAL A 120 6.47 10.12 -8.20
CA VAL A 120 6.99 8.75 -8.11
C VAL A 120 7.49 8.45 -6.70
N ARG A 121 8.34 9.32 -6.13
CA ARG A 121 8.86 9.15 -4.76
C ARG A 121 7.76 9.11 -3.71
N ARG A 122 6.70 9.92 -3.86
CA ARG A 122 5.55 9.91 -2.96
C ARG A 122 4.76 8.60 -3.04
N ILE A 123 4.56 8.07 -4.24
CA ILE A 123 3.84 6.80 -4.45
C ILE A 123 4.66 5.63 -3.88
N MET A 124 5.97 5.59 -4.15
CA MET A 124 6.85 4.55 -3.61
C MET A 124 6.98 4.65 -2.08
N GLY A 125 7.04 5.87 -1.52
CA GLY A 125 7.03 6.09 -0.07
C GLY A 125 5.73 5.66 0.62
N ALA A 126 4.62 5.56 -0.10
CA ALA A 126 3.37 5.00 0.40
C ALA A 126 3.32 3.45 0.34
N GLY A 127 4.40 2.79 -0.09
CA GLY A 127 4.53 1.33 -0.12
C GLY A 127 4.02 0.66 -1.40
N ALA A 128 3.88 1.38 -2.51
CA ALA A 128 3.53 0.77 -3.80
C ALA A 128 4.61 -0.23 -4.25
N LYS A 129 4.23 -1.36 -4.87
CA LYS A 129 5.18 -2.31 -5.48
C LYS A 129 5.90 -1.70 -6.70
N GLY A 130 5.24 -0.78 -7.38
CA GLY A 130 5.80 -0.03 -8.49
C GLY A 130 4.84 1.03 -9.02
N CYS A 131 5.40 1.99 -9.72
CA CYS A 131 4.61 3.04 -10.36
C CYS A 131 5.25 3.52 -11.65
N GLN A 132 4.41 4.02 -12.54
CA GLN A 132 4.81 4.71 -13.74
C GLN A 132 4.02 6.00 -13.90
N VAL A 133 4.73 7.08 -14.13
CA VAL A 133 4.18 8.40 -14.44
C VAL A 133 4.56 8.77 -15.85
N ILE A 134 3.58 9.10 -16.68
CA ILE A 134 3.76 9.51 -18.07
C ILE A 134 3.22 10.94 -18.21
N ILE A 135 4.07 11.83 -18.71
CA ILE A 135 3.70 13.22 -19.02
C ILE A 135 3.93 13.44 -20.51
N ALA A 136 2.90 13.82 -21.23
CA ALA A 136 2.95 13.99 -22.67
C ALA A 136 2.43 15.37 -23.09
N GLY A 137 3.09 15.98 -24.08
CA GLY A 137 2.71 17.27 -24.65
C GLY A 137 3.91 18.19 -24.88
N LYS A 138 3.68 19.51 -24.89
CA LYS A 138 4.71 20.54 -25.03
C LYS A 138 5.40 20.79 -23.69
N LEU A 139 6.53 20.13 -23.44
CA LEU A 139 7.22 20.19 -22.14
C LEU A 139 8.23 21.34 -22.05
N THR A 140 9.09 21.50 -23.07
CA THR A 140 10.18 22.50 -23.06
C THR A 140 10.23 23.37 -24.32
N GLY A 141 9.50 23.00 -25.34
CA GLY A 141 9.53 23.71 -26.64
C GLY A 141 8.22 23.52 -27.39
N SER A 142 8.19 23.89 -28.65
CA SER A 142 7.00 23.76 -29.51
C SER A 142 6.68 22.31 -29.89
N ARG A 143 7.72 21.44 -29.94
CA ARG A 143 7.57 20.03 -30.32
C ARG A 143 7.01 19.20 -29.16
N HIS A 144 6.06 18.32 -29.46
CA HIS A 144 5.49 17.38 -28.51
C HIS A 144 6.54 16.32 -28.09
N ARG A 145 6.56 16.01 -26.80
CA ARG A 145 7.42 14.99 -26.22
C ARG A 145 6.67 14.22 -25.13
N THR A 146 7.03 12.96 -24.97
CA THR A 146 6.52 12.11 -23.90
C THR A 146 7.68 11.71 -22.99
N GLU A 147 7.57 12.04 -21.72
CA GLU A 147 8.52 11.62 -20.69
C GLU A 147 7.86 10.60 -19.76
N LYS A 148 8.61 9.55 -19.46
CA LYS A 148 8.18 8.44 -18.60
C LYS A 148 9.08 8.36 -17.39
N PHE A 149 8.49 8.35 -16.21
CA PHE A 149 9.19 8.13 -14.93
C PHE A 149 8.66 6.83 -14.35
N THR A 150 9.54 5.83 -14.22
CA THR A 150 9.15 4.48 -13.77
C THR A 150 10.03 4.08 -12.60
N GLU A 151 9.45 3.51 -11.57
CA GLU A 151 10.15 2.97 -10.41
C GLU A 151 9.42 1.73 -9.90
N GLY A 152 10.19 0.71 -9.48
CA GLY A 152 9.66 -0.55 -9.01
C GLY A 152 9.12 -1.45 -10.14
N HIS A 153 8.20 -2.34 -9.79
CA HIS A 153 7.65 -3.34 -10.71
C HIS A 153 6.36 -2.86 -11.37
N VAL A 154 6.32 -2.85 -12.71
CA VAL A 154 5.18 -2.40 -13.51
C VAL A 154 4.81 -3.45 -14.55
N LYS A 155 3.56 -3.88 -14.59
CA LYS A 155 3.03 -4.77 -15.63
C LYS A 155 2.41 -3.95 -16.77
N TYR A 156 2.70 -4.37 -18.01
CA TYR A 156 2.26 -3.63 -19.21
C TYR A 156 1.19 -4.36 -20.02
N CYS A 157 1.15 -5.69 -19.97
CA CYS A 157 0.32 -6.52 -20.84
C CYS A 157 -0.39 -7.62 -20.07
N GLY A 158 -1.38 -8.21 -20.72
CA GLY A 158 -2.19 -9.30 -20.22
C GLY A 158 -3.32 -8.86 -19.27
N GLU A 159 -4.15 -9.79 -18.86
CA GLU A 159 -5.23 -9.57 -17.89
C GLU A 159 -4.70 -9.12 -16.54
N THR A 160 -3.55 -9.67 -16.13
CA THR A 160 -2.86 -9.25 -14.90
C THR A 160 -2.58 -7.75 -14.84
N ALA A 161 -2.27 -7.10 -15.98
CA ALA A 161 -2.06 -5.66 -16.00
C ALA A 161 -3.36 -4.89 -15.75
N ARG A 162 -4.52 -5.40 -16.20
CA ARG A 162 -5.82 -4.75 -15.99
C ARG A 162 -6.33 -4.88 -14.56
N GLU A 163 -6.10 -6.04 -13.94
CA GLU A 163 -6.55 -6.31 -12.57
C GLU A 163 -5.67 -5.65 -11.52
N VAL A 164 -4.35 -5.69 -11.72
CA VAL A 164 -3.34 -5.31 -10.72
C VAL A 164 -2.98 -3.83 -10.76
N MET A 165 -2.98 -3.23 -11.98
CA MET A 165 -2.58 -1.84 -12.17
C MET A 165 -3.77 -0.88 -12.06
N ASP A 166 -3.70 0.05 -11.10
CA ASP A 166 -4.63 1.17 -11.02
C ASP A 166 -4.17 2.29 -11.97
N GLU A 167 -5.05 2.73 -12.86
CA GLU A 167 -4.75 3.78 -13.83
C GLU A 167 -5.54 5.06 -13.54
N GLY A 168 -4.82 6.18 -13.54
CA GLY A 168 -5.37 7.52 -13.44
C GLY A 168 -4.93 8.39 -14.61
N TYR A 169 -5.84 9.15 -15.16
CA TYR A 169 -5.58 10.13 -16.21
C TYR A 169 -6.08 11.51 -15.78
N SER A 170 -5.29 12.54 -16.06
CA SER A 170 -5.67 13.92 -15.83
C SER A 170 -5.03 14.83 -16.87
N VAL A 171 -5.55 16.05 -16.99
CA VAL A 171 -5.12 17.02 -17.97
C VAL A 171 -4.68 18.31 -17.28
N ALA A 172 -3.46 18.75 -17.58
CA ALA A 172 -2.93 20.01 -17.11
C ALA A 172 -3.00 21.09 -18.20
N LYS A 173 -3.69 22.18 -17.92
CA LYS A 173 -3.80 23.34 -18.84
C LYS A 173 -2.68 24.33 -18.55
N LEU A 174 -1.84 24.60 -19.55
CA LEU A 174 -0.72 25.54 -19.51
C LEU A 174 -0.88 26.63 -20.55
N LYS A 175 -0.14 27.73 -20.42
CA LYS A 175 -0.13 28.80 -21.43
C LYS A 175 0.29 28.29 -22.81
N ALA A 176 1.24 27.35 -22.87
CA ALA A 176 1.76 26.76 -24.11
C ALA A 176 0.85 25.70 -24.74
N GLY A 177 -0.20 25.26 -24.05
CA GLY A 177 -1.09 24.21 -24.48
C GLY A 177 -1.49 23.26 -23.35
N VAL A 178 -1.91 22.07 -23.71
CA VAL A 178 -2.42 21.06 -22.78
C VAL A 178 -1.40 19.95 -22.63
N LEU A 179 -1.13 19.51 -21.39
CA LEU A 179 -0.35 18.32 -21.08
C LEU A 179 -1.27 17.19 -20.62
N GLY A 180 -1.09 16.00 -21.19
CA GLY A 180 -1.70 14.78 -20.70
C GLY A 180 -0.84 14.14 -19.62
N VAL A 181 -1.44 13.76 -18.51
CA VAL A 181 -0.81 13.08 -17.39
C VAL A 181 -1.46 11.73 -17.21
N LYS A 182 -0.69 10.65 -17.26
CA LYS A 182 -1.15 9.29 -16.96
C LYS A 182 -0.30 8.71 -15.83
N VAL A 183 -0.95 8.22 -14.79
CA VAL A 183 -0.30 7.59 -13.65
C VAL A 183 -0.80 6.16 -13.56
N ARG A 184 0.13 5.22 -13.41
CA ARG A 184 -0.13 3.80 -13.18
C ARG A 184 0.51 3.41 -11.88
N ILE A 185 -0.23 2.76 -11.01
CA ILE A 185 0.24 2.34 -9.69
C ILE A 185 -0.06 0.87 -9.50
N MET A 186 0.95 0.12 -9.05
CA MET A 186 0.79 -1.25 -8.59
C MET A 186 0.66 -1.25 -7.08
N LYS A 187 -0.50 -1.66 -6.58
CA LYS A 187 -0.80 -1.68 -5.14
C LYS A 187 0.06 -2.71 -4.40
N PRO A 188 0.35 -2.51 -3.10
CA PRO A 188 1.14 -3.46 -2.31
C PRO A 188 0.46 -4.83 -2.18
N ASP A 189 -0.88 -4.85 -2.09
CA ASP A 189 -1.68 -6.05 -1.89
C ASP A 189 -1.88 -6.90 -3.16
N SER A 190 -1.38 -6.42 -4.30
CA SER A 190 -1.57 -7.10 -5.57
C SER A 190 -0.80 -8.41 -5.62
N LYS A 191 -1.52 -9.50 -5.92
CA LYS A 191 -0.94 -10.84 -6.11
C LYS A 191 -0.67 -11.06 -7.59
N LEU A 192 0.54 -11.48 -7.90
CA LEU A 192 0.91 -11.89 -9.25
C LEU A 192 0.72 -13.40 -9.39
N PRO A 193 0.38 -13.92 -10.58
CA PRO A 193 0.26 -15.36 -10.82
C PRO A 193 1.59 -16.09 -10.60
N ASP A 194 2.71 -15.40 -10.72
CA ASP A 194 4.06 -15.93 -10.52
C ASP A 194 4.47 -15.99 -9.02
N GLU A 195 3.72 -15.32 -8.12
CA GLU A 195 3.99 -15.33 -6.67
C GLU A 195 3.47 -16.62 -6.03
N ILE A 196 4.33 -17.62 -5.89
CA ILE A 196 4.01 -18.87 -5.20
C ILE A 196 4.35 -18.70 -3.70
N LYS A 197 3.34 -18.83 -2.84
CA LYS A 197 3.54 -18.92 -1.38
C LYS A 197 3.52 -20.38 -0.98
N ILE A 198 4.68 -20.89 -0.56
CA ILE A 198 4.78 -22.24 -0.01
C ILE A 198 4.15 -22.21 1.39
N LYS A 199 3.03 -22.91 1.56
CA LYS A 199 2.46 -23.17 2.89
C LYS A 199 3.20 -24.36 3.49
N ILE A 200 4.16 -24.10 4.36
CA ILE A 200 4.80 -25.14 5.16
C ILE A 200 3.76 -25.58 6.21
N PRO A 201 3.37 -26.87 6.26
CA PRO A 201 2.43 -27.33 7.27
C PRO A 201 3.05 -27.13 8.66
N GLU A 202 2.30 -26.52 9.57
CA GLU A 202 2.76 -26.13 10.92
C GLU A 202 3.32 -27.28 11.77
N LYS A 203 3.08 -28.54 11.37
CA LYS A 203 3.65 -29.73 12.02
C LYS A 203 5.16 -29.85 11.84
N GLU A 204 5.70 -29.45 10.67
CA GLU A 204 7.15 -29.56 10.41
C GLU A 204 7.98 -28.48 11.12
N THR A 205 7.39 -27.31 11.38
CA THR A 205 8.06 -26.25 12.15
C THR A 205 8.15 -26.61 13.62
N LYS A 206 7.10 -27.18 14.22
CA LYS A 206 7.10 -27.62 15.63
C LYS A 206 8.04 -28.80 15.87
N ASP A 207 8.24 -29.67 14.88
CA ASP A 207 9.17 -30.79 14.97
C ASP A 207 10.63 -30.36 14.77
N LYS A 208 10.88 -29.30 13.99
CA LYS A 208 12.23 -28.69 13.85
C LYS A 208 12.62 -27.89 15.08
N GLU A 209 11.75 -27.06 15.62
CA GLU A 209 11.99 -26.31 16.86
C GLU A 209 12.22 -27.25 18.07
N LYS A 210 11.42 -28.33 18.18
CA LYS A 210 11.65 -29.35 19.21
C LYS A 210 12.96 -30.15 19.04
N LYS A 211 13.38 -30.38 17.79
CA LYS A 211 14.66 -31.05 17.51
C LYS A 211 15.88 -30.15 17.73
N GLU A 212 15.75 -28.84 17.49
CA GLU A 212 16.79 -27.86 17.79
C GLU A 212 16.89 -27.61 19.29
N GLU A 213 15.79 -27.44 20.02
CA GLU A 213 15.80 -27.33 21.49
C GLU A 213 16.32 -28.59 22.19
N THR A 214 16.05 -29.80 21.66
CA THR A 214 16.60 -31.04 22.21
C THR A 214 18.11 -31.17 21.94
N LYS A 215 18.57 -30.77 20.74
CA LYS A 215 20.01 -30.78 20.42
C LYS A 215 20.79 -29.74 21.24
N GLU A 216 20.26 -28.54 21.46
CA GLU A 216 20.89 -27.54 22.34
C GLU A 216 20.95 -27.98 23.81
N LYS A 217 19.91 -28.69 24.27
CA LYS A 217 19.92 -29.26 25.65
C LYS A 217 20.86 -30.45 25.80
N GLU A 218 21.06 -31.24 24.74
CA GLU A 218 22.03 -32.35 24.74
C GLU A 218 23.47 -31.84 24.59
N THR A 219 23.77 -30.83 23.76
CA THR A 219 25.11 -30.24 23.69
C THR A 219 25.49 -29.56 24.99
N LYS A 220 24.63 -28.78 25.61
CA LYS A 220 24.87 -28.18 26.93
C LYS A 220 25.01 -29.21 28.07
N LYS A 221 24.45 -30.41 27.96
CA LYS A 221 24.64 -31.52 28.91
C LYS A 221 25.94 -32.29 28.67
N THR A 222 26.40 -32.41 27.43
CA THR A 222 27.67 -33.02 27.06
C THR A 222 28.84 -32.12 27.42
N GLU A 223 28.79 -30.83 27.15
CA GLU A 223 29.82 -29.87 27.59
C GLU A 223 30.00 -29.85 29.12
N LYS A 224 28.91 -29.79 29.89
CA LYS A 224 28.97 -29.85 31.35
C LYS A 224 29.48 -31.18 31.90
N LYS A 225 29.40 -32.27 31.16
CA LYS A 225 29.98 -33.58 31.56
C LYS A 225 31.47 -33.71 31.24
N THR A 226 31.95 -33.04 30.18
CA THR A 226 33.36 -32.98 29.80
C THR A 226 34.16 -32.11 30.77
N ASP A 227 33.64 -30.93 31.16
CA ASP A 227 34.30 -30.06 32.14
C ASP A 227 34.47 -30.72 33.51
N ILE A 228 33.52 -31.52 33.96
CA ILE A 228 33.58 -32.25 35.21
C ILE A 228 34.58 -33.44 35.16
N LYS A 229 34.80 -34.03 33.96
CA LYS A 229 35.83 -35.07 33.77
C LYS A 229 37.22 -34.47 33.76
N LEU A 230 37.44 -33.35 33.08
CA LEU A 230 38.72 -32.63 33.03
C LEU A 230 39.16 -32.14 34.41
N LEU A 231 38.24 -31.69 35.28
CA LEU A 231 38.55 -31.31 36.67
C LEU A 231 39.06 -32.48 37.53
N ARG A 232 38.87 -33.74 37.14
CA ARG A 232 39.39 -34.93 37.87
C ARG A 232 40.79 -35.38 37.43
N GLU A 233 41.25 -34.90 36.26
CA GLU A 233 42.53 -35.30 35.67
C GLU A 233 43.68 -34.34 36.05
N ILE A 234 43.37 -33.19 36.68
CA ILE A 234 44.37 -32.22 37.10
C ILE A 234 45.09 -32.80 38.37
N GLN A 235 46.40 -32.99 38.26
CA GLN A 235 47.24 -33.42 39.36
C GLN A 235 47.16 -32.43 40.54
N GLY A 236 46.71 -32.90 41.72
CA GLY A 236 46.62 -32.10 42.95
C GLY A 236 45.18 -31.84 43.46
N ILE A 237 44.14 -32.12 42.68
CA ILE A 237 42.74 -31.91 43.10
C ILE A 237 42.08 -33.25 43.45
N GLY A 238 42.02 -33.57 44.73
CA GLY A 238 41.34 -34.79 45.22
C GLY A 238 39.80 -34.67 45.16
N PRO A 239 39.09 -35.83 45.21
CA PRO A 239 37.64 -35.91 45.09
C PRO A 239 36.83 -35.11 46.14
N SER A 240 37.45 -34.83 47.28
CA SER A 240 36.90 -34.05 48.39
C SER A 240 36.88 -32.54 48.08
N VAL A 241 37.86 -32.02 47.30
CA VAL A 241 37.96 -30.62 46.89
C VAL A 241 36.95 -30.33 45.81
N VAL A 242 36.76 -31.23 44.84
CA VAL A 242 35.72 -31.10 43.78
C VAL A 242 34.32 -31.07 44.40
N LYS A 243 34.06 -31.79 45.48
CA LYS A 243 32.76 -31.72 46.17
C LYS A 243 32.56 -30.40 46.93
N LYS A 244 33.63 -29.83 47.53
CA LYS A 244 33.56 -28.52 48.20
C LYS A 244 33.37 -27.38 47.23
N LYS A 245 34.09 -27.34 46.08
CA LYS A 245 33.94 -26.32 45.04
C LYS A 245 32.56 -26.38 44.37
N LYS A 246 31.97 -27.57 44.18
CA LYS A 246 30.57 -27.72 43.74
C LYS A 246 29.54 -27.15 44.73
N LYS A 247 29.76 -27.24 46.02
CA LYS A 247 28.89 -26.65 47.04
C LYS A 247 29.05 -25.14 47.14
N ALA A 248 30.19 -24.56 46.73
CA ALA A 248 30.45 -23.13 46.65
C ALA A 248 29.89 -22.43 45.36
N GLY A 249 29.27 -23.20 44.43
CA GLY A 249 28.59 -22.64 43.26
C GLY A 249 29.46 -22.39 42.03
N ILE A 250 30.75 -22.75 42.06
CA ILE A 250 31.72 -22.57 40.97
C ILE A 250 31.44 -23.59 39.86
N LYS A 251 31.21 -23.15 38.65
CA LYS A 251 30.70 -23.97 37.52
C LYS A 251 31.69 -24.13 36.35
N SER A 252 32.70 -23.26 36.22
CA SER A 252 33.64 -23.26 35.10
C SER A 252 35.09 -23.24 35.55
N LEU A 253 36.02 -23.68 34.69
CA LEU A 253 37.47 -23.64 34.92
C LEU A 253 38.01 -22.22 34.94
N GLU A 254 37.39 -21.31 34.20
CA GLU A 254 37.79 -19.90 34.09
C GLU A 254 37.58 -19.17 35.43
N GLU A 255 36.46 -19.41 36.13
CA GLU A 255 36.21 -18.86 37.47
C GLU A 255 37.24 -19.30 38.54
N ILE A 256 37.95 -20.40 38.32
CA ILE A 256 38.99 -20.90 39.23
C ILE A 256 40.31 -20.19 38.96
N TYR A 257 40.62 -19.85 37.69
CA TYR A 257 41.84 -19.13 37.33
C TYR A 257 41.85 -17.68 37.76
N GLU A 258 40.67 -17.03 37.77
CA GLU A 258 40.54 -15.64 38.22
C GLU A 258 40.65 -15.47 39.74
N MET A 259 40.37 -16.53 40.54
CA MET A 259 40.45 -16.46 42.01
C MET A 259 41.86 -16.70 42.57
N ASP A 260 42.80 -17.29 41.80
CA ASP A 260 44.17 -17.57 42.21
C ASP A 260 45.19 -16.44 41.91
N VAL A 261 44.73 -15.28 41.41
CA VAL A 261 45.59 -14.14 41.00
C VAL A 261 45.59 -13.01 42.05
N ASP A 262 44.69 -13.05 43.06
CA ASP A 262 44.53 -11.96 44.05
C ASP A 262 44.85 -12.35 45.50
N ASP A 263 45.63 -13.46 45.76
CA ASP A 263 46.18 -13.81 47.09
C ASP A 263 47.72 -13.92 47.05
#